data_8c9536a7c47fbc6e4c66d8a6c1a8ac49
#
_entry.id   8c9536a7c47fbc6e4c66d8a6c1a8ac49
#
_cell.length_a   1.000
_cell.length_b   1.000
_cell.length_c   1.000
_cell.angle_alpha   90.00
_cell.angle_beta   90.00
_cell.angle_gamma   90.00
#
_symmetry.space_group_name_H-M   'P 1'
#
loop_
_entity.id
_entity.type
_entity.pdbx_description
1 polymer ?
#
loop_
_entity_poly.entity_id
_entity_poly.type
_entity_poly.pdbx_seq_one_letter_code
_entity_poly.pdbx_strand_id
1 'polypeptide(L)'
;VFLFLIHVEFRVPNGVVESLLAMLYLAVMLSGVLGFWISRGYPPRITRHDREDVVEGERSHRKFGEELIYERLPIFYLQVREEVEALVVRSGEESKSTSIADFYANRLHVYFAGPRNFWLHNMESSRPLNALLNDVLVLRRYLSEGEQEILVELTELIRIKHQLDYQYALQGMLKRWLFCHIPLTWCLLILMVVHVAVVYAFSVGAS
;
A
#
# COMPACT_ATOMS: atom_id res chain seq x y z
N VAL A 1 -7.93 22.14 16.95
CA VAL A 1 -8.28 21.54 18.25
C VAL A 1 -8.39 22.62 19.30
N PHE A 2 -7.34 23.41 19.54
CA PHE A 2 -7.30 24.41 20.61
C PHE A 2 -8.43 25.46 20.52
N LEU A 3 -8.65 26.04 19.34
CA LEU A 3 -9.74 26.99 19.09
C LEU A 3 -11.14 26.38 19.31
N PHE A 4 -11.32 25.11 18.97
CA PHE A 4 -12.58 24.42 19.22
C PHE A 4 -12.85 24.23 20.71
N LEU A 5 -11.84 23.82 21.47
CA LEU A 5 -11.95 23.66 22.93
C LEU A 5 -12.24 24.99 23.63
N ILE A 6 -11.66 26.10 23.18
CA ILE A 6 -11.97 27.45 23.68
C ILE A 6 -13.40 27.85 23.33
N HIS A 7 -13.84 27.58 22.10
CA HIS A 7 -15.19 27.92 21.63
C HIS A 7 -16.28 27.19 22.44
N VAL A 8 -16.04 25.93 22.79
CA VAL A 8 -16.98 25.13 23.61
C VAL A 8 -16.83 25.40 25.12
N GLU A 9 -15.91 26.28 25.54
CA GLU A 9 -15.62 26.59 26.95
C GLU A 9 -15.39 25.35 27.83
N PHE A 10 -14.91 24.26 27.26
CA PHE A 10 -14.76 22.94 27.90
C PHE A 10 -16.09 22.35 28.44
N ARG A 11 -17.24 22.86 27.98
CA ARG A 11 -18.56 22.32 28.35
C ARG A 11 -18.98 21.21 27.41
N VAL A 12 -19.71 20.26 27.94
CA VAL A 12 -20.33 19.19 27.14
C VAL A 12 -21.49 19.81 26.34
N PRO A 13 -21.55 19.59 25.00
CA PRO A 13 -22.64 20.12 24.18
C PRO A 13 -23.99 19.60 24.67
N ASN A 14 -24.93 20.49 24.88
CA ASN A 14 -26.25 20.15 25.44
C ASN A 14 -27.34 20.03 24.37
N GLY A 15 -27.07 20.50 23.14
CA GLY A 15 -27.98 20.43 21.99
C GLY A 15 -27.67 19.29 21.04
N VAL A 16 -28.69 18.79 20.32
CA VAL A 16 -28.53 17.73 19.31
C VAL A 16 -27.57 18.17 18.20
N VAL A 17 -27.72 19.42 17.71
CA VAL A 17 -26.87 19.98 16.65
C VAL A 17 -25.42 20.16 17.13
N GLU A 18 -25.24 20.67 18.33
CA GLU A 18 -23.92 20.87 18.95
C GLU A 18 -23.21 19.54 19.19
N SER A 19 -23.93 18.53 19.69
CA SER A 19 -23.38 17.19 19.91
C SER A 19 -23.00 16.51 18.61
N LEU A 20 -23.82 16.65 17.56
CA LEU A 20 -23.53 16.11 16.24
C LEU A 20 -22.29 16.79 15.63
N LEU A 21 -22.18 18.12 15.74
CA LEU A 21 -21.04 18.90 15.26
C LEU A 21 -19.76 18.52 15.99
N ALA A 22 -19.83 18.35 17.32
CA ALA A 22 -18.69 17.91 18.12
C ALA A 22 -18.23 16.50 17.76
N MET A 23 -19.15 15.55 17.59
CA MET A 23 -18.83 14.18 17.16
C MET A 23 -18.21 14.16 15.77
N LEU A 24 -18.78 14.90 14.82
CA LEU A 24 -18.27 14.96 13.45
C LEU A 24 -16.88 15.62 13.42
N TYR A 25 -16.67 16.67 14.20
CA TYR A 25 -15.37 17.31 14.36
C TYR A 25 -14.30 16.35 14.88
N LEU A 26 -14.62 15.58 15.94
CA LEU A 26 -13.74 14.56 16.48
C LEU A 26 -13.43 13.46 15.46
N ALA A 27 -14.43 13.00 14.71
CA ALA A 27 -14.25 12.00 13.68
C ALA A 27 -13.31 12.49 12.56
N VAL A 28 -13.50 13.72 12.07
CA VAL A 28 -12.65 14.33 11.05
C VAL A 28 -11.24 14.55 11.59
N MET A 29 -11.09 15.01 12.82
CA MET A 29 -9.79 15.21 13.46
C MET A 29 -9.03 13.89 13.61
N LEU A 30 -9.66 12.85 14.15
CA LEU A 30 -9.03 11.52 14.28
C LEU A 30 -8.67 10.93 12.93
N SER A 31 -9.56 11.07 11.94
CA SER A 31 -9.31 10.65 10.56
C SER A 31 -8.15 11.44 9.95
N GLY A 32 -8.03 12.74 10.21
CA GLY A 32 -6.91 13.58 9.76
C GLY A 32 -5.58 13.15 10.36
N VAL A 33 -5.55 12.85 11.67
CA VAL A 33 -4.35 12.30 12.34
C VAL A 33 -3.95 10.96 11.73
N LEU A 34 -4.93 10.08 11.49
CA LEU A 34 -4.70 8.79 10.82
C LEU A 34 -4.10 8.98 9.43
N GLY A 35 -4.68 9.88 8.61
CA GLY A 35 -4.19 10.21 7.28
C GLY A 35 -2.78 10.80 7.29
N PHE A 36 -2.49 11.69 8.23
CA PHE A 36 -1.15 12.23 8.44
C PHE A 36 -0.15 11.13 8.78
N TRP A 37 -0.52 10.21 9.65
CA TRP A 37 0.33 9.08 10.03
C TRP A 37 0.61 8.14 8.84
N ILE A 38 -0.44 7.81 8.07
CA ILE A 38 -0.31 7.04 6.82
C ILE A 38 0.61 7.75 5.84
N SER A 39 0.36 9.03 5.56
CA SER A 39 1.12 9.82 4.58
C SER A 39 2.58 10.01 4.98
N ARG A 40 2.87 10.17 6.29
CA ARG A 40 4.24 10.32 6.78
C ARG A 40 5.03 9.00 6.74
N GLY A 41 4.35 7.88 6.92
CA GLY A 41 4.97 6.56 6.84
C GLY A 41 5.21 6.07 5.39
N TYR A 42 4.52 6.67 4.42
CA TYR A 42 4.51 6.24 3.03
C TYR A 42 5.83 6.53 2.27
N PRO A 43 6.34 7.76 2.19
CA PRO A 43 7.53 8.07 1.39
C PRO A 43 8.82 7.40 1.89
N PRO A 44 9.13 7.38 3.20
CA PRO A 44 10.36 6.76 3.70
C PRO A 44 10.42 5.25 3.49
N ARG A 45 9.25 4.59 3.43
CA ARG A 45 9.14 3.13 3.25
C ARG A 45 9.44 2.71 1.82
N ILE A 46 8.92 3.46 0.83
CA ILE A 46 9.25 3.23 -0.58
C ILE A 46 10.75 3.44 -0.80
N THR A 47 11.29 4.57 -0.34
CA THR A 47 12.71 4.93 -0.51
C THR A 47 13.65 3.99 0.26
N ARG A 48 13.23 3.48 1.43
CA ARG A 48 14.05 2.58 2.24
C ARG A 48 14.13 1.19 1.61
N HIS A 49 13.02 0.69 1.08
CA HIS A 49 13.00 -0.61 0.42
C HIS A 49 13.83 -0.60 -0.87
N ASP A 50 13.73 0.46 -1.66
CA ASP A 50 14.57 0.66 -2.85
C ASP A 50 16.08 0.78 -2.50
N ARG A 51 16.42 1.26 -1.30
CA ARG A 51 17.81 1.50 -0.90
C ARG A 51 18.53 0.25 -0.40
N GLU A 52 17.81 -0.71 0.19
CA GLU A 52 18.40 -1.96 0.66
C GLU A 52 18.73 -2.92 -0.51
N ASP A 53 18.04 -2.79 -1.65
CA ASP A 53 18.22 -3.64 -2.84
C ASP A 53 19.14 -3.04 -3.92
N VAL A 54 19.58 -1.78 -3.76
CA VAL A 54 20.29 -0.99 -4.80
C VAL A 54 21.77 -1.40 -4.99
N VAL A 55 22.31 -2.33 -4.22
CA VAL A 55 23.76 -2.61 -4.30
C VAL A 55 24.16 -3.42 -5.55
N GLU A 56 23.23 -4.08 -6.25
CA GLU A 56 23.64 -4.96 -7.37
C GLU A 56 22.79 -4.90 -8.67
N GLY A 57 21.72 -4.09 -8.74
CA GLY A 57 20.80 -4.09 -9.88
C GLY A 57 20.47 -2.71 -10.50
N GLU A 58 21.43 -1.80 -10.62
CA GLU A 58 21.24 -0.36 -10.90
C GLU A 58 20.44 0.03 -12.16
N ARG A 59 20.21 -0.86 -13.11
CA ARG A 59 19.57 -0.49 -14.40
C ARG A 59 18.09 -0.84 -14.52
N SER A 60 17.62 -1.89 -13.89
CA SER A 60 16.22 -2.32 -13.98
C SER A 60 15.33 -1.55 -12.99
N HIS A 61 15.83 -1.30 -11.78
CA HIS A 61 15.06 -0.64 -10.71
C HIS A 61 14.76 0.84 -10.97
N ARG A 62 15.60 1.57 -11.69
CA ARG A 62 15.38 3.00 -11.99
C ARG A 62 14.14 3.25 -12.86
N LYS A 63 13.80 2.31 -13.76
CA LYS A 63 12.59 2.41 -14.60
C LYS A 63 11.30 2.14 -13.83
N PHE A 64 11.35 1.31 -12.79
CA PHE A 64 10.17 0.98 -11.98
C PHE A 64 9.89 2.02 -10.87
N GLY A 65 10.89 2.72 -10.36
CA GLY A 65 10.73 3.63 -9.21
C GLY A 65 10.09 4.98 -9.52
N GLU A 66 10.27 5.51 -10.74
CA GLU A 66 9.81 6.87 -11.09
C GLU A 66 8.37 6.94 -11.64
N GLU A 67 7.78 5.82 -12.08
CA GLU A 67 6.53 5.81 -12.83
C GLU A 67 5.38 5.01 -12.23
N LEU A 68 5.47 4.63 -10.95
CA LEU A 68 4.46 3.84 -10.24
C LEU A 68 3.19 4.65 -9.92
N ILE A 69 2.49 5.06 -10.98
CA ILE A 69 1.12 5.53 -10.86
C ILE A 69 0.22 4.29 -10.73
N TYR A 70 -0.70 4.30 -9.77
CA TYR A 70 -1.65 3.20 -9.47
C TYR A 70 -2.35 2.63 -10.72
N GLU A 71 -2.57 3.44 -11.74
CA GLU A 71 -3.18 3.04 -13.01
C GLU A 71 -2.30 2.09 -13.83
N ARG A 72 -0.97 2.13 -13.66
CA ARG A 72 -0.02 1.26 -14.37
C ARG A 72 0.35 -0.02 -13.61
N LEU A 73 0.01 -0.14 -12.35
CA LEU A 73 0.30 -1.35 -11.56
C LEU A 73 -0.17 -2.66 -12.23
N PRO A 74 -1.39 -2.73 -12.82
CA PRO A 74 -1.82 -3.96 -13.51
C PRO A 74 -0.90 -4.35 -14.69
N ILE A 75 -0.36 -3.36 -15.40
CA ILE A 75 0.56 -3.57 -16.53
C ILE A 75 1.88 -4.15 -16.00
N PHE A 76 2.41 -3.61 -14.90
CA PHE A 76 3.63 -4.12 -14.29
C PHE A 76 3.48 -5.56 -13.78
N TYR A 77 2.32 -5.92 -13.21
CA TYR A 77 2.05 -7.31 -12.83
C TYR A 77 2.09 -8.26 -14.02
N LEU A 78 1.55 -7.85 -15.18
CA LEU A 78 1.58 -8.64 -16.40
C LEU A 78 3.02 -8.78 -16.93
N GLN A 79 3.78 -7.69 -16.97
CA GLN A 79 5.18 -7.70 -17.42
C GLN A 79 6.06 -8.60 -16.57
N VAL A 80 5.99 -8.47 -15.24
CA VAL A 80 6.76 -9.32 -14.31
C VAL A 80 6.38 -10.79 -14.47
N ARG A 81 5.10 -11.08 -14.67
CA ARG A 81 4.63 -12.44 -14.92
C ARG A 81 5.17 -13.00 -16.24
N GLU A 82 5.12 -12.23 -17.33
CA GLU A 82 5.64 -12.62 -18.64
C GLU A 82 7.15 -12.88 -18.58
N GLU A 83 7.91 -12.03 -17.86
CA GLU A 83 9.35 -12.23 -17.64
C GLU A 83 9.63 -13.52 -16.87
N VAL A 84 8.87 -13.83 -15.82
CA VAL A 84 9.00 -15.08 -15.06
C VAL A 84 8.71 -16.28 -15.95
N GLU A 85 7.63 -16.25 -16.74
CA GLU A 85 7.24 -17.35 -17.64
C GLU A 85 8.33 -17.56 -18.72
N ALA A 86 8.93 -16.48 -19.25
CA ALA A 86 10.04 -16.55 -20.18
C ALA A 86 11.30 -17.19 -19.56
N LEU A 87 11.63 -16.84 -18.30
CA LEU A 87 12.75 -17.47 -17.58
C LEU A 87 12.53 -18.98 -17.35
N VAL A 88 11.31 -19.36 -17.01
CA VAL A 88 10.96 -20.77 -16.82
C VAL A 88 11.13 -21.59 -18.12
N VAL A 89 10.70 -21.03 -19.26
CA VAL A 89 10.88 -21.66 -20.58
C VAL A 89 12.37 -21.75 -20.90
N ARG A 90 13.15 -20.66 -20.74
CA ARG A 90 14.59 -20.64 -20.96
C ARG A 90 15.31 -21.70 -20.13
N SER A 91 14.93 -21.87 -18.87
CA SER A 91 15.50 -22.89 -17.99
C SER A 91 15.29 -24.30 -18.54
N GLY A 92 14.11 -24.61 -19.05
CA GLY A 92 13.79 -25.93 -19.63
C GLY A 92 14.58 -26.21 -20.91
N GLU A 93 14.84 -25.19 -21.73
CA GLU A 93 15.62 -25.30 -22.97
C GLU A 93 17.12 -25.50 -22.70
N GLU A 94 17.70 -24.73 -21.77
CA GLU A 94 19.13 -24.74 -21.47
C GLU A 94 19.58 -25.96 -20.66
N SER A 95 18.82 -26.33 -19.61
CA SER A 95 19.22 -27.39 -18.67
C SER A 95 18.58 -28.75 -18.93
N LYS A 96 17.54 -28.82 -19.74
CA LYS A 96 16.66 -30.00 -19.89
C LYS A 96 16.10 -30.52 -18.55
N SER A 97 16.13 -29.72 -17.52
CA SER A 97 15.63 -30.00 -16.18
C SER A 97 14.25 -29.36 -16.00
N THR A 98 13.36 -30.01 -15.27
CA THR A 98 12.03 -29.49 -14.94
C THR A 98 11.96 -28.81 -13.57
N SER A 99 13.08 -28.77 -12.82
CA SER A 99 13.12 -28.32 -11.43
C SER A 99 12.56 -26.92 -11.22
N ILE A 100 12.96 -25.96 -12.05
CA ILE A 100 12.48 -24.57 -11.99
C ILE A 100 11.02 -24.50 -12.48
N ALA A 101 10.68 -25.25 -13.52
CA ALA A 101 9.31 -25.32 -14.03
C ALA A 101 8.32 -25.91 -12.98
N ASP A 102 8.72 -26.98 -12.30
CA ASP A 102 7.95 -27.58 -11.22
C ASP A 102 7.80 -26.64 -10.02
N PHE A 103 8.85 -25.93 -9.68
CA PHE A 103 8.80 -24.90 -8.62
C PHE A 103 7.86 -23.75 -9.01
N TYR A 104 7.92 -23.27 -10.26
CA TYR A 104 6.99 -22.28 -10.77
C TYR A 104 5.55 -22.77 -10.70
N ALA A 105 5.25 -23.95 -11.25
CA ALA A 105 3.90 -24.50 -11.29
C ALA A 105 3.29 -24.70 -9.88
N ASN A 106 4.09 -25.20 -8.93
CA ASN A 106 3.60 -25.54 -7.60
C ASN A 106 3.57 -24.36 -6.62
N ARG A 107 4.44 -23.34 -6.78
CA ARG A 107 4.61 -22.26 -5.80
C ARG A 107 4.42 -20.88 -6.39
N LEU A 108 5.04 -20.57 -7.54
CA LEU A 108 5.15 -19.23 -8.07
C LEU A 108 3.97 -18.82 -8.94
N HIS A 109 3.40 -19.73 -9.72
CA HIS A 109 2.26 -19.42 -10.61
C HIS A 109 1.14 -18.67 -9.87
N VAL A 110 0.73 -19.18 -8.71
CA VAL A 110 -0.32 -18.55 -7.89
C VAL A 110 0.18 -17.24 -7.26
N TYR A 111 1.48 -17.13 -6.94
CA TYR A 111 2.08 -15.90 -6.39
C TYR A 111 2.08 -14.77 -7.42
N PHE A 112 2.39 -15.05 -8.68
CA PHE A 112 2.42 -14.06 -9.76
C PHE A 112 1.06 -13.79 -10.42
N ALA A 113 0.01 -14.54 -10.08
CA ALA A 113 -1.32 -14.38 -10.69
C ALA A 113 -2.01 -13.03 -10.40
N GLY A 114 -1.55 -12.28 -9.40
CA GLY A 114 -2.11 -10.97 -9.07
C GLY A 114 -1.68 -10.45 -7.70
N PRO A 115 -2.20 -9.29 -7.27
CA PRO A 115 -1.87 -8.72 -5.95
C PRO A 115 -2.31 -9.65 -4.82
N ARG A 116 -1.39 -9.88 -3.87
CA ARG A 116 -1.61 -10.78 -2.74
C ARG A 116 -1.23 -10.15 -1.42
N ASN A 117 -1.69 -10.78 -0.34
CA ASN A 117 -1.26 -10.45 1.02
C ASN A 117 -1.51 -9.00 1.44
N PHE A 118 -2.55 -8.35 0.87
CA PHE A 118 -2.92 -6.97 1.16
C PHE A 118 -2.85 -6.63 2.66
N TRP A 119 -3.46 -7.47 3.52
CA TRP A 119 -3.48 -7.26 4.96
C TRP A 119 -2.10 -7.44 5.62
N LEU A 120 -1.31 -8.42 5.14
CA LEU A 120 0.03 -8.69 5.66
C LEU A 120 1.00 -7.57 5.30
N HIS A 121 0.90 -7.02 4.09
CA HIS A 121 1.69 -5.84 3.69
C HIS A 121 1.32 -4.61 4.51
N ASN A 122 0.03 -4.44 4.81
CA ASN A 122 -0.44 -3.35 5.66
C ASN A 122 0.09 -3.46 7.11
N MET A 123 0.35 -4.68 7.59
CA MET A 123 0.96 -4.99 8.89
C MET A 123 2.49 -5.11 8.84
N GLU A 124 3.15 -4.71 7.75
CA GLU A 124 4.62 -4.78 7.55
C GLU A 124 5.20 -6.21 7.73
N SER A 125 4.45 -7.22 7.38
CA SER A 125 4.89 -8.60 7.53
C SER A 125 5.65 -9.09 6.30
N SER A 126 6.96 -9.31 6.42
CA SER A 126 7.80 -9.94 5.39
C SER A 126 7.75 -11.48 5.41
N ARG A 127 6.91 -12.07 6.26
CA ARG A 127 6.83 -13.55 6.41
C ARG A 127 6.58 -14.30 5.10
N PRO A 128 5.66 -13.85 4.21
CA PRO A 128 5.42 -14.56 2.95
C PRO A 128 6.63 -14.54 2.01
N LEU A 129 7.33 -13.40 1.94
CA LEU A 129 8.55 -13.27 1.14
C LEU A 129 9.65 -14.17 1.69
N ASN A 130 9.91 -14.12 3.00
CA ASN A 130 10.97 -14.92 3.63
C ASN A 130 10.71 -16.42 3.48
N ALA A 131 9.45 -16.87 3.56
CA ALA A 131 9.10 -18.26 3.31
C ALA A 131 9.45 -18.66 1.86
N LEU A 132 9.10 -17.81 0.89
CA LEU A 132 9.39 -18.07 -0.53
C LEU A 132 10.89 -18.04 -0.83
N LEU A 133 11.63 -17.10 -0.24
CA LEU A 133 13.10 -17.05 -0.37
C LEU A 133 13.78 -18.27 0.25
N ASN A 134 13.27 -18.80 1.34
CA ASN A 134 13.76 -20.06 1.91
C ASN A 134 13.52 -21.25 0.98
N ASP A 135 12.35 -21.33 0.34
CA ASP A 135 12.06 -22.37 -0.66
C ASP A 135 13.06 -22.28 -1.84
N VAL A 136 13.37 -21.05 -2.29
CA VAL A 136 14.39 -20.79 -3.33
C VAL A 136 15.79 -21.25 -2.89
N LEU A 137 16.19 -20.95 -1.65
CA LEU A 137 17.48 -21.39 -1.10
C LEU A 137 17.60 -22.91 -1.00
N VAL A 138 16.52 -23.58 -0.71
CA VAL A 138 16.49 -25.07 -0.71
C VAL A 138 16.62 -25.58 -2.14
N LEU A 139 15.89 -25.02 -3.10
CA LEU A 139 15.94 -25.41 -4.51
C LEU A 139 17.34 -25.25 -5.10
N ARG A 140 18.02 -24.14 -4.78
CA ARG A 140 19.37 -23.81 -5.26
C ARG A 140 20.39 -24.95 -5.09
N ARG A 141 20.23 -25.77 -4.05
CA ARG A 141 21.16 -26.87 -3.73
C ARG A 141 21.10 -28.03 -4.74
N TYR A 142 20.01 -28.11 -5.48
CA TYR A 142 19.75 -29.20 -6.42
C TYR A 142 19.94 -28.77 -7.88
N LEU A 143 20.28 -27.50 -8.14
CA LEU A 143 20.39 -26.91 -9.48
C LEU A 143 21.85 -26.89 -9.96
N SER A 144 22.03 -27.04 -11.29
CA SER A 144 23.29 -26.81 -11.98
C SER A 144 23.69 -25.33 -11.96
N GLU A 145 24.97 -25.01 -12.30
CA GLU A 145 25.45 -23.62 -12.31
C GLU A 145 24.61 -22.71 -13.22
N GLY A 146 24.26 -23.15 -14.43
CA GLY A 146 23.41 -22.36 -15.34
C GLY A 146 22.01 -22.12 -14.80
N GLU A 147 21.40 -23.15 -14.16
CA GLU A 147 20.08 -22.99 -13.52
C GLU A 147 20.15 -22.05 -12.29
N GLN A 148 21.29 -21.99 -11.60
CA GLN A 148 21.45 -21.07 -10.47
C GLN A 148 21.45 -19.61 -10.92
N GLU A 149 21.99 -19.29 -12.11
CA GLU A 149 21.92 -17.95 -12.69
C GLU A 149 20.46 -17.56 -12.97
N ILE A 150 19.69 -18.45 -13.59
CA ILE A 150 18.26 -18.23 -13.85
C ILE A 150 17.49 -18.09 -12.52
N LEU A 151 17.85 -18.86 -11.49
CA LEU A 151 17.22 -18.74 -10.17
C LEU A 151 17.51 -17.39 -9.51
N VAL A 152 18.67 -16.79 -9.74
CA VAL A 152 18.99 -15.44 -9.25
C VAL A 152 18.06 -14.41 -9.92
N GLU A 153 17.94 -14.45 -11.27
CA GLU A 153 17.01 -13.58 -11.99
C GLU A 153 15.56 -13.74 -11.49
N LEU A 154 15.13 -14.99 -11.29
CA LEU A 154 13.80 -15.31 -10.74
C LEU A 154 13.60 -14.76 -9.33
N THR A 155 14.65 -14.78 -8.50
CA THR A 155 14.62 -14.24 -7.14
C THR A 155 14.41 -12.72 -7.15
N GLU A 156 15.03 -12.01 -8.08
CA GLU A 156 14.83 -10.56 -8.26
C GLU A 156 13.37 -10.26 -8.67
N LEU A 157 12.79 -11.03 -9.58
CA LEU A 157 11.39 -10.86 -9.97
C LEU A 157 10.42 -11.14 -8.80
N ILE A 158 10.75 -12.07 -7.91
CA ILE A 158 10.00 -12.31 -6.67
C ILE A 158 10.04 -11.06 -5.77
N ARG A 159 11.20 -10.41 -5.63
CA ARG A 159 11.36 -9.19 -4.84
C ARG A 159 10.61 -8.01 -5.47
N ILE A 160 10.73 -7.81 -6.79
CA ILE A 160 9.98 -6.79 -7.53
C ILE A 160 8.47 -6.99 -7.32
N LYS A 161 7.98 -8.22 -7.45
CA LYS A 161 6.56 -8.54 -7.21
C LYS A 161 6.15 -8.20 -5.78
N HIS A 162 6.99 -8.49 -4.79
CA HIS A 162 6.71 -8.14 -3.40
C HIS A 162 6.59 -6.62 -3.19
N GLN A 163 7.46 -5.83 -3.83
CA GLN A 163 7.38 -4.37 -3.81
C GLN A 163 6.10 -3.85 -4.47
N LEU A 164 5.71 -4.42 -5.62
CA LEU A 164 4.44 -4.08 -6.27
C LEU A 164 3.23 -4.35 -5.36
N ASP A 165 3.20 -5.50 -4.67
CA ASP A 165 2.15 -5.84 -3.72
C ASP A 165 2.09 -4.86 -2.55
N TYR A 166 3.26 -4.47 -2.02
CA TYR A 166 3.36 -3.49 -0.95
C TYR A 166 2.83 -2.11 -1.38
N GLN A 167 3.22 -1.64 -2.55
CA GLN A 167 2.73 -0.36 -3.10
C GLN A 167 1.23 -0.40 -3.38
N TYR A 168 0.72 -1.49 -3.94
CA TYR A 168 -0.70 -1.69 -4.16
C TYR A 168 -1.49 -1.62 -2.84
N ALA A 169 -1.00 -2.28 -1.80
CA ALA A 169 -1.62 -2.29 -0.48
C ALA A 169 -1.67 -0.87 0.13
N LEU A 170 -0.56 -0.14 0.10
CA LEU A 170 -0.48 1.21 0.65
C LEU A 170 -1.37 2.21 -0.10
N GLN A 171 -1.30 2.20 -1.42
CA GLN A 171 -2.14 3.08 -2.25
C GLN A 171 -3.63 2.77 -2.08
N GLY A 172 -3.99 1.49 -1.98
CA GLY A 172 -5.36 1.06 -1.72
C GLY A 172 -5.86 1.51 -0.34
N MET A 173 -4.99 1.54 0.67
CA MET A 173 -5.32 2.06 2.00
C MET A 173 -5.56 3.58 1.97
N LEU A 174 -4.68 4.32 1.30
CA LEU A 174 -4.80 5.77 1.16
C LEU A 174 -6.07 6.18 0.41
N LYS A 175 -6.39 5.49 -0.69
CA LYS A 175 -7.65 5.74 -1.43
C LYS A 175 -8.89 5.52 -0.58
N ARG A 176 -8.95 4.43 0.18
CA ARG A 176 -10.09 4.14 1.07
C ARG A 176 -10.21 5.16 2.19
N TRP A 177 -9.08 5.56 2.77
CA TRP A 177 -9.07 6.64 3.75
C TRP A 177 -9.60 7.95 3.18
N LEU A 178 -9.14 8.37 1.99
CA LEU A 178 -9.62 9.57 1.32
C LEU A 178 -11.13 9.51 1.04
N PHE A 179 -11.61 8.36 0.59
CA PHE A 179 -13.03 8.14 0.30
C PHE A 179 -13.93 8.33 1.53
N CYS A 180 -13.44 8.02 2.71
CA CYS A 180 -14.17 8.28 3.96
C CYS A 180 -13.95 9.71 4.49
N HIS A 181 -12.71 10.20 4.43
CA HIS A 181 -12.32 11.48 5.02
C HIS A 181 -12.96 12.68 4.30
N ILE A 182 -12.97 12.67 2.97
CA ILE A 182 -13.53 13.79 2.16
C ILE A 182 -15.01 14.03 2.45
N PRO A 183 -15.91 13.02 2.38
CA PRO A 183 -17.32 13.23 2.72
C PRO A 183 -17.55 13.70 4.17
N LEU A 184 -16.80 13.14 5.14
CA LEU A 184 -16.88 13.58 6.53
C LEU A 184 -16.52 15.05 6.70
N THR A 185 -15.49 15.50 6.00
CA THR A 185 -15.06 16.92 6.03
C THR A 185 -16.11 17.83 5.41
N TRP A 186 -16.72 17.43 4.29
CA TRP A 186 -17.82 18.18 3.67
C TRP A 186 -19.05 18.25 4.58
N CYS A 187 -19.45 17.14 5.21
CA CYS A 187 -20.53 17.13 6.16
C CYS A 187 -20.26 18.08 7.33
N LEU A 188 -19.05 18.10 7.87
CA LEU A 188 -18.65 19.01 8.93
C LEU A 188 -18.76 20.48 8.49
N LEU A 189 -18.26 20.82 7.29
CA LEU A 189 -18.32 22.18 6.76
C LEU A 189 -19.77 22.67 6.57
N ILE A 190 -20.62 21.83 5.98
CA ILE A 190 -22.03 22.17 5.79
C ILE A 190 -22.72 22.37 7.15
N LEU A 191 -22.51 21.47 8.08
CA LEU A 191 -23.14 21.56 9.42
C LEU A 191 -22.64 22.77 10.18
N MET A 192 -21.37 23.15 10.03
CA MET A 192 -20.80 24.35 10.63
C MET A 192 -21.44 25.62 10.05
N VAL A 193 -21.66 25.70 8.74
CA VAL A 193 -22.34 26.85 8.11
C VAL A 193 -23.77 26.95 8.61
N VAL A 194 -24.50 25.84 8.68
CA VAL A 194 -25.86 25.80 9.24
C VAL A 194 -25.87 26.27 10.69
N HIS A 195 -24.95 25.78 11.50
CA HIS A 195 -24.84 26.17 12.91
C HIS A 195 -24.62 27.69 13.06
N VAL A 196 -23.69 28.26 12.31
CA VAL A 196 -23.42 29.72 12.31
C VAL A 196 -24.66 30.50 11.91
N ALA A 197 -25.37 30.06 10.84
CA ALA A 197 -26.59 30.74 10.36
C ALA A 197 -27.69 30.72 11.43
N VAL A 198 -27.88 29.59 12.10
CA VAL A 198 -28.89 29.44 13.18
C VAL A 198 -28.53 30.34 14.35
N VAL A 199 -27.31 30.29 14.83
CA VAL A 199 -26.83 31.15 15.95
C VAL A 199 -27.05 32.63 15.62
N TYR A 200 -26.71 33.03 14.38
CA TYR A 200 -26.88 34.45 13.97
C TYR A 200 -28.37 34.86 13.92
N ALA A 201 -29.22 34.00 13.34
CA ALA A 201 -30.67 34.27 13.25
C ALA A 201 -31.35 34.43 14.62
N PHE A 202 -30.95 33.64 15.60
CA PHE A 202 -31.53 33.69 16.96
C PHE A 202 -30.88 34.77 17.84
N SER A 203 -29.61 35.15 17.60
CA SER A 203 -28.94 36.21 18.37
C SER A 203 -29.47 37.60 18.01
N VAL A 204 -29.81 37.85 16.73
CA VAL A 204 -30.35 39.15 16.26
C VAL A 204 -31.83 39.33 16.67
N GLY A 205 -32.56 38.25 16.93
CA GLY A 205 -33.96 38.33 17.40
C GLY A 205 -34.12 38.54 18.93
N ALA A 206 -33.02 38.56 19.70
CA ALA A 206 -33.01 38.73 21.14
C ALA A 206 -32.58 40.14 21.61
N SER A 207 -32.33 41.05 20.69
CA SER A 207 -32.02 42.48 20.92
C SER A 207 -33.28 43.33 20.62
#